data_6443b3b681ec526b147f3c469839fb4d
#
_entry.id   6443b3b681ec526b147f3c469839fb4d
#
_cell.length_a   1.000
_cell.length_b   1.000
_cell.length_c   1.000
_cell.angle_alpha   90.00
_cell.angle_beta   90.00
_cell.angle_gamma   90.00
#
_symmetry.space_group_name_H-M   'P 1'
#
loop_
_entity.id
_entity.type
_entity.pdbx_description
1 polymer ?
#
loop_
_entity_poly.entity_id
_entity_poly.type
_entity_poly.pdbx_seq_one_letter_code
_entity_poly.pdbx_strand_id
1 'polypeptide(L)'
;MPATVILSDTLRSPEMRRELPLAMVDPAIYIESGGERKAWVTGFELERVAGVSDLHSVGLEELGLDELTAQGMSHQDAIHKVAIVRACESMGVTDAVVPRGFPLEAAEAMIAAGISVHADGAEFDRRRRAKTPDQVAGIRRAQRACESAMEAVRAVLRRDSPTSEDLHAAIAHAFIDAGMIPTPAIASHGPQVASVHDNGSGAILPGESIVVDIFPIDPLSGCYSDMTRTFCVGEPSEELLRYHALVAEALERSTAAAGPGVPCSAVFAAAADVFEQAGFPTLRTKKPEEVLDRGFLHGLGHGVGLEIHEAPYLHLADDPLLPGDVITLEPGCYRPGFGGCRLEDIALITEDGCEVLTDYRYDLAP
;
A
#
# COMPACT_ATOMS: atom_id res chain seq x y z
N MET A 1 -10.37 3.70 -28.33
CA MET A 1 -9.40 3.62 -27.22
C MET A 1 -8.92 2.19 -27.16
N PRO A 2 -7.66 1.92 -26.79
CA PRO A 2 -7.19 0.57 -26.58
C PRO A 2 -8.02 -0.13 -25.51
N ALA A 3 -8.12 -1.45 -25.57
CA ALA A 3 -8.80 -2.25 -24.56
C ALA A 3 -7.92 -2.39 -23.31
N THR A 4 -8.51 -2.41 -22.13
CA THR A 4 -7.80 -2.79 -20.89
C THR A 4 -7.87 -4.31 -20.78
N VAL A 5 -6.70 -4.97 -20.63
CA VAL A 5 -6.62 -6.42 -20.49
C VAL A 5 -5.79 -6.77 -19.25
N ILE A 6 -6.35 -7.59 -18.35
CA ILE A 6 -5.67 -8.07 -17.16
C ILE A 6 -5.75 -9.61 -17.14
N LEU A 7 -4.65 -10.25 -16.81
CA LEU A 7 -4.57 -11.70 -16.60
C LEU A 7 -3.81 -11.96 -15.30
N SER A 8 -4.51 -12.32 -14.25
CA SER A 8 -3.96 -12.66 -12.94
C SER A 8 -5.04 -13.23 -12.02
N ASP A 9 -4.65 -13.64 -10.82
CA ASP A 9 -5.56 -13.80 -9.69
C ASP A 9 -5.73 -12.47 -8.93
N THR A 10 -6.72 -12.41 -8.05
CA THR A 10 -7.03 -11.18 -7.30
C THR A 10 -6.22 -11.03 -6.00
N LEU A 11 -5.45 -12.05 -5.61
CA LEU A 11 -4.61 -11.98 -4.39
C LEU A 11 -3.23 -11.38 -4.69
N ARG A 12 -2.75 -11.54 -5.93
CA ARG A 12 -1.42 -11.09 -6.35
C ARG A 12 -1.45 -9.82 -7.19
N SER A 13 -2.59 -9.56 -7.88
CA SER A 13 -2.73 -8.37 -8.72
C SER A 13 -3.71 -7.38 -8.10
N PRO A 14 -3.23 -6.23 -7.66
CA PRO A 14 -4.08 -5.14 -7.21
C PRO A 14 -4.97 -4.61 -8.35
N GLU A 15 -4.51 -4.67 -9.60
CA GLU A 15 -5.29 -4.29 -10.77
C GLU A 15 -6.48 -5.23 -10.96
N MET A 16 -6.26 -6.54 -10.87
CA MET A 16 -7.35 -7.52 -10.95
C MET A 16 -8.30 -7.38 -9.75
N ARG A 17 -7.76 -7.20 -8.53
CA ARG A 17 -8.57 -6.99 -7.32
C ARG A 17 -9.44 -5.74 -7.39
N ARG A 18 -8.98 -4.70 -8.09
CA ARG A 18 -9.75 -3.47 -8.33
C ARG A 18 -10.99 -3.73 -9.19
N GLU A 19 -10.85 -4.56 -10.21
CA GLU A 19 -11.92 -4.86 -11.16
C GLU A 19 -12.82 -6.02 -10.69
N LEU A 20 -12.25 -7.00 -9.98
CA LEU A 20 -12.92 -8.13 -9.33
C LEU A 20 -12.70 -8.05 -7.81
N PRO A 21 -13.56 -7.34 -7.05
CA PRO A 21 -13.34 -7.05 -5.63
C PRO A 21 -13.63 -8.27 -4.73
N LEU A 22 -13.09 -9.42 -5.08
CA LEU A 22 -13.26 -10.71 -4.42
C LEU A 22 -11.89 -11.38 -4.24
N ALA A 23 -11.71 -12.13 -3.15
CA ALA A 23 -10.51 -12.95 -2.97
C ALA A 23 -10.64 -14.24 -3.80
N MET A 24 -9.88 -14.34 -4.88
CA MET A 24 -9.82 -15.51 -5.75
C MET A 24 -8.36 -15.93 -5.94
N VAL A 25 -8.09 -17.23 -5.81
CA VAL A 25 -6.73 -17.79 -5.97
C VAL A 25 -6.43 -18.21 -7.41
N ASP A 26 -7.48 -18.45 -8.20
CA ASP A 26 -7.33 -18.86 -9.59
C ASP A 26 -7.22 -17.66 -10.51
N PRO A 27 -6.44 -17.76 -11.58
CA PRO A 27 -6.31 -16.68 -12.55
C PRO A 27 -7.62 -16.46 -13.31
N ALA A 28 -7.93 -15.19 -13.55
CA ALA A 28 -9.01 -14.72 -14.39
C ALA A 28 -8.46 -13.89 -15.55
N ILE A 29 -9.22 -13.83 -16.62
CA ILE A 29 -9.00 -12.88 -17.71
C ILE A 29 -10.05 -11.79 -17.59
N TYR A 30 -9.63 -10.53 -17.47
CA TYR A 30 -10.52 -9.37 -17.50
C TYR A 30 -10.24 -8.52 -18.73
N ILE A 31 -11.28 -8.15 -19.45
CA ILE A 31 -11.19 -7.25 -20.60
C ILE A 31 -12.26 -6.17 -20.50
N GLU A 32 -11.84 -4.92 -20.68
CA GLU A 32 -12.72 -3.77 -20.86
C GLU A 32 -12.47 -3.16 -22.23
N SER A 33 -13.48 -3.15 -23.09
CA SER A 33 -13.41 -2.66 -24.47
C SER A 33 -14.73 -2.02 -24.89
N GLY A 34 -14.68 -0.81 -25.46
CA GLY A 34 -15.87 -0.15 -25.97
C GLY A 34 -16.98 0.12 -24.96
N GLY A 35 -16.67 0.16 -23.67
CA GLY A 35 -17.62 0.33 -22.56
C GLY A 35 -18.21 -0.99 -22.04
N GLU A 36 -17.87 -2.12 -22.63
CA GLU A 36 -18.21 -3.45 -22.12
C GLU A 36 -17.10 -3.96 -21.23
N ARG A 37 -17.47 -4.54 -20.06
CA ARG A 37 -16.57 -5.17 -19.09
C ARG A 37 -16.90 -6.65 -19.04
N LYS A 38 -15.92 -7.51 -19.30
CA LYS A 38 -16.10 -8.95 -19.29
C LYS A 38 -14.96 -9.66 -18.56
N ALA A 39 -15.33 -10.68 -17.77
CA ALA A 39 -14.36 -11.53 -17.08
C ALA A 39 -14.61 -13.00 -17.38
N TRP A 40 -13.54 -13.73 -17.66
CA TRP A 40 -13.53 -15.18 -17.76
C TRP A 40 -12.87 -15.73 -16.49
N VAL A 41 -13.61 -16.55 -15.76
CA VAL A 41 -13.22 -17.15 -14.49
C VAL A 41 -13.45 -18.67 -14.52
N THR A 42 -12.90 -19.40 -13.58
CA THR A 42 -13.24 -20.83 -13.43
C THR A 42 -14.71 -20.98 -13.10
N GLY A 43 -15.36 -22.06 -13.57
CA GLY A 43 -16.79 -22.25 -13.46
C GLY A 43 -17.35 -22.16 -12.04
N PHE A 44 -16.58 -22.58 -11.02
CA PHE A 44 -16.98 -22.48 -9.61
C PHE A 44 -16.87 -21.07 -9.01
N GLU A 45 -16.22 -20.12 -9.69
CA GLU A 45 -16.19 -18.71 -9.28
C GLU A 45 -17.33 -17.87 -9.91
N LEU A 46 -18.05 -18.39 -10.90
CA LEU A 46 -19.07 -17.66 -11.66
C LEU A 46 -20.14 -17.05 -10.75
N GLU A 47 -20.67 -17.82 -9.80
CA GLU A 47 -21.72 -17.34 -8.88
C GLU A 47 -21.24 -16.18 -8.00
N ARG A 48 -19.97 -16.23 -7.57
CA ARG A 48 -19.35 -15.17 -6.76
C ARG A 48 -19.14 -13.91 -7.57
N VAL A 49 -18.65 -14.02 -8.81
CA VAL A 49 -18.35 -12.89 -9.70
C VAL A 49 -19.62 -12.28 -10.27
N ALA A 50 -20.72 -13.04 -10.44
CA ALA A 50 -21.99 -12.53 -10.95
C ALA A 50 -22.61 -11.39 -10.11
N GLY A 51 -22.16 -11.23 -8.86
CA GLY A 51 -22.56 -10.11 -7.99
C GLY A 51 -21.81 -8.79 -8.25
N VAL A 52 -20.78 -8.79 -9.10
CA VAL A 52 -20.02 -7.58 -9.44
C VAL A 52 -20.82 -6.74 -10.43
N SER A 53 -21.09 -5.47 -10.07
CA SER A 53 -21.89 -4.57 -10.89
C SER A 53 -21.23 -4.28 -12.25
N ASP A 54 -22.05 -4.20 -13.29
CA ASP A 54 -21.63 -3.83 -14.65
C ASP A 54 -20.54 -4.74 -15.24
N LEU A 55 -20.48 -6.00 -14.80
CA LEU A 55 -19.53 -6.99 -15.28
C LEU A 55 -20.26 -8.22 -15.85
N HIS A 56 -19.95 -8.57 -17.11
CA HIS A 56 -20.39 -9.82 -17.70
C HIS A 56 -19.37 -10.92 -17.36
N SER A 57 -19.74 -11.90 -16.55
CA SER A 57 -18.89 -13.02 -16.18
C SER A 57 -19.26 -14.30 -16.92
N VAL A 58 -18.26 -15.03 -17.40
CA VAL A 58 -18.40 -16.30 -18.13
C VAL A 58 -17.31 -17.29 -17.68
N GLY A 59 -17.53 -18.57 -17.95
CA GLY A 59 -16.54 -19.62 -17.64
C GLY A 59 -15.36 -19.59 -18.62
N LEU A 60 -14.16 -19.90 -18.13
CA LEU A 60 -12.97 -20.14 -18.96
C LEU A 60 -13.18 -21.30 -19.96
N GLU A 61 -14.12 -22.18 -19.64
CA GLU A 61 -14.54 -23.30 -20.48
C GLU A 61 -15.08 -22.82 -21.84
N GLU A 62 -15.70 -21.63 -21.93
CA GLU A 62 -16.15 -21.03 -23.20
C GLU A 62 -14.98 -20.73 -24.16
N LEU A 63 -13.78 -20.59 -23.62
CA LEU A 63 -12.55 -20.40 -24.38
C LEU A 63 -11.87 -21.74 -24.76
N GLY A 64 -12.54 -22.88 -24.49
CA GLY A 64 -12.05 -24.21 -24.82
C GLY A 64 -10.97 -24.74 -23.88
N LEU A 65 -10.95 -24.29 -22.62
CA LEU A 65 -9.93 -24.67 -21.64
C LEU A 65 -9.89 -26.20 -21.41
N ASP A 66 -11.07 -26.85 -21.31
CA ASP A 66 -11.18 -28.29 -21.08
C ASP A 66 -10.60 -29.09 -22.27
N GLU A 67 -10.86 -28.65 -23.50
CA GLU A 67 -10.33 -29.30 -24.70
C GLU A 67 -8.81 -29.20 -24.76
N LEU A 68 -8.23 -28.04 -24.41
CA LEU A 68 -6.78 -27.81 -24.42
C LEU A 68 -6.08 -28.67 -23.38
N THR A 69 -6.64 -28.79 -22.18
CA THR A 69 -6.10 -29.62 -21.09
C THR A 69 -6.24 -31.11 -21.41
N ALA A 70 -7.35 -31.53 -22.03
CA ALA A 70 -7.52 -32.91 -22.51
C ALA A 70 -6.53 -33.30 -23.60
N GLN A 71 -6.03 -32.34 -24.39
CA GLN A 71 -4.94 -32.51 -25.38
C GLN A 71 -3.55 -32.52 -24.74
N GLY A 72 -3.44 -32.39 -23.43
CA GLY A 72 -2.17 -32.47 -22.69
C GLY A 72 -1.48 -31.11 -22.49
N MET A 73 -2.14 -29.99 -22.77
CA MET A 73 -1.61 -28.66 -22.44
C MET A 73 -1.74 -28.43 -20.93
N SER A 74 -0.73 -27.80 -20.30
CA SER A 74 -0.86 -27.40 -18.91
C SER A 74 -1.98 -26.35 -18.75
N HIS A 75 -2.65 -26.31 -17.60
CA HIS A 75 -3.68 -25.33 -17.33
C HIS A 75 -3.17 -23.89 -17.50
N GLN A 76 -1.96 -23.62 -17.03
CA GLN A 76 -1.31 -22.33 -17.18
C GLN A 76 -1.05 -21.97 -18.66
N ASP A 77 -0.47 -22.89 -19.44
CA ASP A 77 -0.24 -22.65 -20.86
C ASP A 77 -1.55 -22.43 -21.63
N ALA A 78 -2.60 -23.18 -21.29
CA ALA A 78 -3.90 -23.04 -21.92
C ALA A 78 -4.47 -21.63 -21.68
N ILE A 79 -4.34 -21.10 -20.48
CA ILE A 79 -4.80 -19.74 -20.14
C ILE A 79 -3.90 -18.68 -20.77
N HIS A 80 -2.57 -18.76 -20.58
CA HIS A 80 -1.62 -17.72 -20.97
C HIS A 80 -1.39 -17.65 -22.48
N LYS A 81 -1.50 -18.78 -23.20
CA LYS A 81 -1.14 -18.82 -24.62
C LYS A 81 -2.32 -18.91 -25.56
N VAL A 82 -3.45 -19.44 -25.11
CA VAL A 82 -4.61 -19.67 -25.97
C VAL A 82 -5.86 -18.93 -25.52
N ALA A 83 -6.29 -19.13 -24.26
CA ALA A 83 -7.54 -18.54 -23.77
C ALA A 83 -7.50 -17.01 -23.80
N ILE A 84 -6.38 -16.38 -23.43
CA ILE A 84 -6.21 -14.92 -23.50
C ILE A 84 -6.40 -14.37 -24.90
N VAL A 85 -5.86 -15.07 -25.92
CA VAL A 85 -6.01 -14.67 -27.32
C VAL A 85 -7.48 -14.80 -27.77
N ARG A 86 -8.11 -15.95 -27.46
CA ARG A 86 -9.54 -16.19 -27.79
C ARG A 86 -10.47 -15.19 -27.09
N ALA A 87 -10.15 -14.82 -25.83
CA ALA A 87 -10.90 -13.79 -25.12
C ALA A 87 -10.81 -12.43 -25.83
N CYS A 88 -9.59 -12.02 -26.22
CA CYS A 88 -9.37 -10.79 -26.99
C CYS A 88 -10.11 -10.82 -28.33
N GLU A 89 -10.01 -11.92 -29.08
CA GLU A 89 -10.70 -12.09 -30.36
C GLU A 89 -12.23 -12.00 -30.21
N SER A 90 -12.80 -12.62 -29.16
CA SER A 90 -14.24 -12.60 -28.90
C SER A 90 -14.79 -11.19 -28.62
N MET A 91 -13.94 -10.27 -28.18
CA MET A 91 -14.27 -8.86 -27.93
C MET A 91 -13.72 -7.92 -29.02
N GLY A 92 -13.16 -8.45 -30.12
CA GLY A 92 -12.61 -7.65 -31.21
C GLY A 92 -11.43 -6.77 -30.81
N VAL A 93 -10.65 -7.19 -29.82
CA VAL A 93 -9.47 -6.45 -29.33
C VAL A 93 -8.32 -6.58 -30.33
N THR A 94 -7.84 -5.46 -30.83
CA THR A 94 -6.66 -5.36 -31.70
C THR A 94 -5.55 -4.53 -31.10
N ASP A 95 -5.84 -3.80 -30.01
CA ASP A 95 -4.91 -2.95 -29.29
C ASP A 95 -5.25 -3.01 -27.79
N ALA A 96 -4.29 -3.43 -26.96
CA ALA A 96 -4.46 -3.72 -25.55
C ALA A 96 -3.49 -2.95 -24.67
N VAL A 97 -4.02 -2.34 -23.60
CA VAL A 97 -3.24 -1.81 -22.47
C VAL A 97 -3.28 -2.83 -21.33
N VAL A 98 -2.10 -3.16 -20.82
CA VAL A 98 -1.90 -4.17 -19.77
C VAL A 98 -1.15 -3.61 -18.56
N PRO A 99 -1.32 -4.18 -17.34
CA PRO A 99 -0.57 -3.74 -16.16
C PRO A 99 0.93 -4.09 -16.27
N ARG A 100 1.77 -3.42 -15.43
CA ARG A 100 3.23 -3.67 -15.39
C ARG A 100 3.60 -5.12 -15.13
N GLY A 101 2.80 -5.84 -14.33
CA GLY A 101 3.00 -7.25 -13.99
C GLY A 101 2.33 -8.25 -14.93
N PHE A 102 1.92 -7.83 -16.13
CA PHE A 102 1.25 -8.72 -17.09
C PHE A 102 2.18 -9.87 -17.52
N PRO A 103 1.70 -11.14 -17.57
CA PRO A 103 2.54 -12.28 -17.91
C PRO A 103 3.14 -12.15 -19.32
N LEU A 104 4.48 -12.25 -19.41
CA LEU A 104 5.20 -12.10 -20.68
C LEU A 104 4.73 -13.12 -21.73
N GLU A 105 4.52 -14.38 -21.34
CA GLU A 105 4.03 -15.42 -22.27
C GLU A 105 2.68 -15.08 -22.88
N ALA A 106 1.78 -14.43 -22.11
CA ALA A 106 0.50 -14.00 -22.59
C ALA A 106 0.63 -12.82 -23.57
N ALA A 107 1.50 -11.86 -23.26
CA ALA A 107 1.80 -10.75 -24.17
C ALA A 107 2.38 -11.26 -25.50
N GLU A 108 3.33 -12.19 -25.46
CA GLU A 108 3.92 -12.81 -26.65
C GLU A 108 2.87 -13.55 -27.49
N ALA A 109 1.94 -14.29 -26.86
CA ALA A 109 0.85 -14.98 -27.57
C ALA A 109 -0.12 -13.98 -28.23
N MET A 110 -0.49 -12.91 -27.55
CA MET A 110 -1.33 -11.84 -28.08
C MET A 110 -0.65 -11.17 -29.28
N ILE A 111 0.63 -10.82 -29.18
CA ILE A 111 1.40 -10.19 -30.26
C ILE A 111 1.50 -11.13 -31.48
N ALA A 112 1.75 -12.43 -31.26
CA ALA A 112 1.78 -13.43 -32.33
C ALA A 112 0.42 -13.58 -33.06
N ALA A 113 -0.68 -13.33 -32.35
CA ALA A 113 -2.03 -13.28 -32.91
C ALA A 113 -2.39 -11.94 -33.57
N GLY A 114 -1.46 -10.98 -33.64
CA GLY A 114 -1.65 -9.69 -34.31
C GLY A 114 -2.29 -8.60 -33.43
N ILE A 115 -2.32 -8.77 -32.10
CA ILE A 115 -2.83 -7.79 -31.15
C ILE A 115 -1.65 -6.93 -30.69
N SER A 116 -1.76 -5.60 -30.78
CA SER A 116 -0.80 -4.67 -30.15
C SER A 116 -0.93 -4.74 -28.64
N VAL A 117 0.20 -4.83 -27.91
CA VAL A 117 0.20 -4.88 -26.44
C VAL A 117 1.12 -3.80 -25.88
N HIS A 118 0.59 -2.96 -24.99
CA HIS A 118 1.31 -1.86 -24.36
C HIS A 118 1.15 -1.92 -22.83
N ALA A 119 2.26 -1.94 -22.11
CA ALA A 119 2.21 -1.80 -20.66
C ALA A 119 2.04 -0.31 -20.31
N ASP A 120 0.99 0.03 -19.55
CA ASP A 120 0.76 1.38 -19.05
C ASP A 120 0.42 1.36 -17.55
N GLY A 121 1.47 1.35 -16.72
CA GLY A 121 1.29 1.36 -15.28
C GLY A 121 0.60 2.62 -14.76
N ALA A 122 0.76 3.78 -15.43
CA ALA A 122 0.16 5.03 -14.99
C ALA A 122 -1.37 5.00 -15.10
N GLU A 123 -1.93 4.34 -16.12
CA GLU A 123 -3.37 4.12 -16.26
C GLU A 123 -3.92 3.30 -15.11
N PHE A 124 -3.24 2.20 -14.74
CA PHE A 124 -3.67 1.35 -13.63
C PHE A 124 -3.49 2.04 -12.27
N ASP A 125 -2.41 2.79 -12.07
CA ASP A 125 -2.22 3.61 -10.88
C ASP A 125 -3.36 4.62 -10.74
N ARG A 126 -3.73 5.32 -11.81
CA ARG A 126 -4.84 6.28 -11.84
C ARG A 126 -6.19 5.62 -11.49
N ARG A 127 -6.46 4.40 -11.98
CA ARG A 127 -7.67 3.67 -11.64
C ARG A 127 -7.76 3.33 -10.15
N ARG A 128 -6.63 3.03 -9.49
CA ARG A 128 -6.58 2.65 -8.08
C ARG A 128 -6.61 3.84 -7.12
N ARG A 129 -6.21 5.03 -7.55
CA ARG A 129 -6.23 6.24 -6.73
C ARG A 129 -7.63 6.56 -6.22
N ALA A 130 -8.66 6.51 -7.06
CA ALA A 130 -10.04 6.71 -6.64
C ALA A 130 -10.57 5.48 -5.90
N LYS A 131 -10.51 5.48 -4.58
CA LYS A 131 -11.00 4.38 -3.74
C LYS A 131 -12.51 4.24 -3.83
N THR A 132 -13.00 2.99 -3.90
CA THR A 132 -14.43 2.72 -3.76
C THR A 132 -14.87 2.88 -2.31
N PRO A 133 -16.18 3.09 -2.04
CA PRO A 133 -16.70 3.12 -0.66
C PRO A 133 -16.33 1.88 0.15
N ASP A 134 -16.32 0.69 -0.46
CA ASP A 134 -15.96 -0.57 0.20
C ASP A 134 -14.47 -0.62 0.54
N GLN A 135 -13.61 -0.09 -0.34
CA GLN A 135 -12.17 0.04 -0.08
C GLN A 135 -11.90 1.00 1.08
N VAL A 136 -12.53 2.18 1.08
CA VAL A 136 -12.42 3.14 2.20
C VAL A 136 -12.92 2.51 3.51
N ALA A 137 -14.04 1.77 3.48
CA ALA A 137 -14.55 1.07 4.65
C ALA A 137 -13.58 -0.01 5.15
N GLY A 138 -12.90 -0.73 4.23
CA GLY A 138 -11.86 -1.71 4.53
C GLY A 138 -10.64 -1.07 5.18
N ILE A 139 -10.14 0.02 4.60
CA ILE A 139 -9.01 0.79 5.15
C ILE A 139 -9.34 1.26 6.59
N ARG A 140 -10.55 1.78 6.82
CA ARG A 140 -10.98 2.19 8.16
C ARG A 140 -11.07 1.01 9.15
N ARG A 141 -11.43 -0.21 8.70
CA ARG A 141 -11.40 -1.41 9.57
C ARG A 141 -9.97 -1.79 9.92
N ALA A 142 -9.08 -1.81 8.94
CA ALA A 142 -7.67 -2.10 9.14
C ALA A 142 -7.00 -1.04 10.04
N GLN A 143 -7.36 0.25 9.90
CA GLN A 143 -6.85 1.33 10.75
C GLN A 143 -7.24 1.14 12.22
N ARG A 144 -8.49 0.79 12.51
CA ARG A 144 -8.90 0.48 13.89
C ARG A 144 -8.16 -0.72 14.48
N ALA A 145 -7.78 -1.69 13.63
CA ALA A 145 -6.94 -2.80 14.06
C ALA A 145 -5.51 -2.34 14.39
N CYS A 146 -4.95 -1.38 13.63
CA CYS A 146 -3.67 -0.74 13.97
C CYS A 146 -3.73 -0.07 15.36
N GLU A 147 -4.77 0.72 15.63
CA GLU A 147 -4.96 1.39 16.92
C GLU A 147 -5.03 0.38 18.07
N SER A 148 -5.77 -0.72 17.89
CA SER A 148 -5.84 -1.82 18.85
C SER A 148 -4.49 -2.53 19.04
N ALA A 149 -3.73 -2.74 17.98
CA ALA A 149 -2.41 -3.34 18.02
C ALA A 149 -1.40 -2.43 18.75
N MET A 150 -1.50 -1.11 18.60
CA MET A 150 -0.67 -0.16 19.35
C MET A 150 -0.96 -0.21 20.87
N GLU A 151 -2.19 -0.49 21.29
CA GLU A 151 -2.47 -0.73 22.72
C GLU A 151 -1.84 -2.05 23.22
N ALA A 152 -1.81 -3.09 22.40
CA ALA A 152 -1.07 -4.32 22.72
C ALA A 152 0.44 -4.07 22.82
N VAL A 153 1.00 -3.27 21.93
CA VAL A 153 2.40 -2.79 21.99
C VAL A 153 2.69 -2.10 23.32
N ARG A 154 1.85 -1.13 23.70
CA ARG A 154 2.00 -0.43 25.02
C ARG A 154 1.96 -1.39 26.20
N ALA A 155 1.07 -2.39 26.14
CA ALA A 155 1.00 -3.39 27.19
C ALA A 155 2.29 -4.24 27.32
N VAL A 156 2.93 -4.57 26.20
CA VAL A 156 4.22 -5.26 26.17
C VAL A 156 5.33 -4.37 26.71
N LEU A 157 5.41 -3.11 26.26
CA LEU A 157 6.45 -2.16 26.66
C LEU A 157 6.43 -1.82 28.17
N ARG A 158 5.29 -2.05 28.86
CA ARG A 158 5.18 -1.90 30.33
C ARG A 158 5.65 -3.12 31.13
N ARG A 159 6.03 -4.23 30.47
CA ARG A 159 6.56 -5.42 31.11
C ARG A 159 8.03 -5.24 31.47
N ASP A 160 8.52 -6.11 32.35
CA ASP A 160 9.96 -6.20 32.62
C ASP A 160 10.69 -6.75 31.39
N SER A 161 11.74 -6.06 30.93
CA SER A 161 12.64 -6.49 29.86
C SER A 161 11.93 -6.86 28.54
N PRO A 162 11.13 -5.94 27.94
CA PRO A 162 10.46 -6.21 26.64
C PRO A 162 11.50 -6.37 25.53
N THR A 163 11.11 -7.13 24.49
CA THR A 163 11.92 -7.34 23.28
C THR A 163 11.15 -6.97 22.02
N SER A 164 11.85 -6.72 20.90
CA SER A 164 11.21 -6.54 19.60
C SER A 164 10.39 -7.77 19.19
N GLU A 165 10.85 -8.98 19.52
CA GLU A 165 10.15 -10.23 19.25
C GLU A 165 8.80 -10.31 20.00
N ASP A 166 8.75 -9.81 21.26
CA ASP A 166 7.50 -9.71 22.00
C ASP A 166 6.51 -8.74 21.36
N LEU A 167 7.02 -7.62 20.81
CA LEU A 167 6.20 -6.65 20.07
C LEU A 167 5.66 -7.27 18.80
N HIS A 168 6.48 -7.92 17.98
CA HIS A 168 6.03 -8.61 16.76
C HIS A 168 4.93 -9.63 17.05
N ALA A 169 5.10 -10.45 18.10
CA ALA A 169 4.10 -11.42 18.51
C ALA A 169 2.78 -10.75 18.92
N ALA A 170 2.85 -9.68 19.72
CA ALA A 170 1.68 -8.96 20.19
C ALA A 170 0.91 -8.30 19.03
N ILE A 171 1.61 -7.67 18.08
CA ILE A 171 1.05 -7.06 16.89
C ILE A 171 0.32 -8.11 16.05
N ALA A 172 0.98 -9.24 15.74
CA ALA A 172 0.40 -10.30 14.94
C ALA A 172 -0.87 -10.89 15.59
N HIS A 173 -0.86 -11.14 16.90
CA HIS A 173 -2.04 -11.61 17.63
C HIS A 173 -3.18 -10.59 17.60
N ALA A 174 -2.87 -9.30 17.83
CA ALA A 174 -3.90 -8.25 17.79
C ALA A 174 -4.58 -8.15 16.41
N PHE A 175 -3.83 -8.30 15.31
CA PHE A 175 -4.40 -8.32 13.97
C PHE A 175 -5.29 -9.53 13.73
N ILE A 176 -4.87 -10.73 14.14
CA ILE A 176 -5.67 -11.95 14.03
C ILE A 176 -6.96 -11.81 14.83
N ASP A 177 -6.90 -11.32 16.07
CA ASP A 177 -8.06 -11.10 16.93
C ASP A 177 -9.03 -10.06 16.35
N ALA A 178 -8.51 -9.06 15.62
CA ALA A 178 -9.30 -8.08 14.90
C ALA A 178 -9.82 -8.57 13.53
N GLY A 179 -9.52 -9.81 13.14
CA GLY A 179 -9.92 -10.40 11.86
C GLY A 179 -9.16 -9.87 10.65
N MET A 180 -7.98 -9.27 10.86
CA MET A 180 -7.10 -8.77 9.80
C MET A 180 -6.07 -9.83 9.40
N ILE A 181 -5.51 -9.70 8.20
CA ILE A 181 -4.35 -10.50 7.77
C ILE A 181 -3.10 -9.78 8.28
N PRO A 182 -2.28 -10.43 9.14
CA PRO A 182 -1.04 -9.86 9.61
C PRO A 182 0.00 -9.73 8.49
N THR A 183 0.77 -8.65 8.52
CA THR A 183 1.96 -8.44 7.68
C THR A 183 3.20 -8.37 8.57
N PRO A 184 4.41 -8.50 8.02
CA PRO A 184 5.62 -8.17 8.75
C PRO A 184 5.56 -6.73 9.25
N ALA A 185 5.87 -6.52 10.54
CA ALA A 185 5.89 -5.20 11.15
C ALA A 185 7.32 -4.71 11.36
N ILE A 186 7.50 -3.41 11.51
CA ILE A 186 8.71 -2.82 12.04
C ILE A 186 8.49 -2.58 13.55
N ALA A 187 9.40 -3.06 14.40
CA ALA A 187 9.44 -2.82 15.84
C ALA A 187 10.89 -2.63 16.27
N SER A 188 11.55 -1.65 15.65
CA SER A 188 12.97 -1.34 15.86
C SER A 188 13.19 -0.41 17.05
N HIS A 189 14.36 -0.51 17.69
CA HIS A 189 14.68 0.32 18.83
C HIS A 189 16.15 0.77 18.86
N GLY A 190 16.43 1.85 19.59
CA GLY A 190 17.75 2.42 19.70
C GLY A 190 18.38 2.69 18.34
N PRO A 191 19.67 2.36 18.13
CA PRO A 191 20.37 2.63 16.87
C PRO A 191 19.77 1.95 15.63
N GLN A 192 18.98 0.87 15.78
CA GLN A 192 18.32 0.17 14.67
C GLN A 192 17.33 1.08 13.94
N VAL A 193 16.67 1.99 14.66
CA VAL A 193 15.68 2.93 14.09
C VAL A 193 16.27 3.82 12.99
N ALA A 194 17.58 4.09 13.02
CA ALA A 194 18.24 4.87 12.00
C ALA A 194 18.28 4.17 10.62
N SER A 195 18.04 2.86 10.59
CA SER A 195 17.82 2.06 9.38
C SER A 195 16.32 1.88 9.19
N VAL A 196 15.67 2.83 8.54
CA VAL A 196 14.20 3.04 8.52
C VAL A 196 13.33 1.80 8.21
N HIS A 197 13.91 0.76 7.61
CA HIS A 197 13.25 -0.52 7.31
C HIS A 197 13.80 -1.69 8.14
N ASP A 198 14.56 -1.43 9.21
CA ASP A 198 15.00 -2.49 10.12
C ASP A 198 13.80 -2.99 10.92
N ASN A 199 13.49 -4.27 10.83
CA ASN A 199 12.35 -4.86 11.53
C ASN A 199 12.50 -4.83 13.05
N GLY A 200 13.73 -4.64 13.56
CA GLY A 200 14.04 -4.67 14.97
C GLY A 200 14.28 -6.07 15.53
N SER A 201 15.14 -6.15 16.53
CA SER A 201 15.45 -7.40 17.24
C SER A 201 16.09 -7.12 18.59
N GLY A 202 15.88 -8.05 19.54
CA GLY A 202 16.56 -8.07 20.83
C GLY A 202 15.87 -7.25 21.92
N ALA A 203 16.59 -7.09 23.04
CA ALA A 203 16.08 -6.46 24.25
C ALA A 203 16.02 -4.94 24.12
N ILE A 204 14.89 -4.37 24.43
CA ILE A 204 14.64 -2.92 24.44
C ILE A 204 15.16 -2.33 25.74
N LEU A 205 16.05 -1.33 25.66
CA LEU A 205 16.64 -0.70 26.82
C LEU A 205 15.91 0.60 27.20
N PRO A 206 15.85 0.94 28.52
CA PRO A 206 15.27 2.21 28.93
C PRO A 206 15.99 3.42 28.29
N GLY A 207 15.22 4.41 27.86
CA GLY A 207 15.71 5.62 27.22
C GLY A 207 15.90 5.53 25.71
N GLU A 208 15.80 4.35 25.11
CA GLU A 208 15.84 4.18 23.65
C GLU A 208 14.54 4.63 22.98
N SER A 209 14.65 5.19 21.77
CA SER A 209 13.50 5.34 20.89
C SER A 209 13.07 3.99 20.37
N ILE A 210 11.76 3.75 20.29
CA ILE A 210 11.17 2.52 19.77
C ILE A 210 10.18 2.94 18.68
N VAL A 211 10.47 2.62 17.43
CA VAL A 211 9.58 2.89 16.30
C VAL A 211 8.81 1.61 15.98
N VAL A 212 7.49 1.71 16.04
CA VAL A 212 6.58 0.63 15.67
C VAL A 212 5.75 1.10 14.49
N ASP A 213 5.86 0.36 13.37
CA ASP A 213 5.23 0.64 12.09
C ASP A 213 4.51 -0.62 11.61
N ILE A 214 3.20 -0.50 11.38
CA ILE A 214 2.28 -1.62 11.22
C ILE A 214 1.24 -1.38 10.12
N PHE A 215 1.06 -2.36 9.24
CA PHE A 215 0.26 -2.22 8.01
C PHE A 215 -0.55 -3.49 7.68
N PRO A 216 -1.61 -3.82 8.45
CA PRO A 216 -2.43 -5.01 8.22
C PRO A 216 -3.28 -4.90 6.94
N ILE A 217 -3.79 -6.04 6.47
CA ILE A 217 -4.71 -6.12 5.33
C ILE A 217 -6.12 -6.48 5.83
N ASP A 218 -7.10 -5.70 5.41
CA ASP A 218 -8.50 -6.08 5.55
C ASP A 218 -8.87 -7.19 4.54
N PRO A 219 -9.24 -8.40 4.98
CA PRO A 219 -9.45 -9.54 4.07
C PRO A 219 -10.64 -9.34 3.13
N LEU A 220 -11.61 -8.52 3.50
CA LEU A 220 -12.83 -8.30 2.70
C LEU A 220 -12.52 -7.43 1.49
N SER A 221 -11.91 -6.27 1.70
CA SER A 221 -11.56 -5.34 0.61
C SER A 221 -10.23 -5.70 -0.06
N GLY A 222 -9.30 -6.35 0.65
CA GLY A 222 -7.92 -6.56 0.25
C GLY A 222 -7.03 -5.32 0.46
N CYS A 223 -7.57 -4.26 1.09
CA CYS A 223 -6.83 -3.03 1.30
C CYS A 223 -5.99 -3.06 2.57
N TYR A 224 -4.84 -2.42 2.49
CA TYR A 224 -3.97 -2.12 3.61
C TYR A 224 -4.47 -0.92 4.41
N SER A 225 -3.99 -0.79 5.63
CA SER A 225 -3.85 0.45 6.38
C SER A 225 -2.39 0.62 6.75
N ASP A 226 -2.03 1.76 7.33
CA ASP A 226 -0.65 2.04 7.73
C ASP A 226 -0.63 2.95 8.95
N MET A 227 0.31 2.70 9.88
CA MET A 227 0.42 3.50 11.08
C MET A 227 1.77 3.32 11.78
N THR A 228 2.47 4.42 12.00
CA THR A 228 3.68 4.43 12.83
C THR A 228 3.51 5.25 14.09
N ARG A 229 4.02 4.72 15.20
CA ARG A 229 4.22 5.46 16.48
C ARG A 229 5.61 5.22 17.02
N THR A 230 6.13 6.25 17.72
CA THR A 230 7.38 6.16 18.46
C THR A 230 7.11 6.13 19.96
N PHE A 231 7.78 5.22 20.66
CA PHE A 231 7.68 5.04 22.10
C PHE A 231 9.06 5.17 22.77
N CYS A 232 9.06 5.32 24.09
CA CYS A 232 10.26 5.25 24.93
C CYS A 232 9.90 4.62 26.27
N VAL A 233 10.59 3.56 26.65
CA VAL A 233 10.50 2.98 28.00
C VAL A 233 11.41 3.77 28.96
N GLY A 234 10.89 4.24 30.09
CA GLY A 234 11.60 5.11 31.01
C GLY A 234 11.65 6.58 30.56
N GLU A 235 12.67 7.31 30.95
CA GLU A 235 12.81 8.74 30.66
C GLU A 235 13.42 8.97 29.27
N PRO A 236 12.74 9.65 28.35
CA PRO A 236 13.29 9.99 27.06
C PRO A 236 14.42 11.04 27.20
N SER A 237 15.46 10.92 26.37
CA SER A 237 16.51 11.93 26.29
C SER A 237 15.97 13.26 25.71
N GLU A 238 16.66 14.38 26.03
CA GLU A 238 16.33 15.69 25.44
C GLU A 238 16.37 15.66 23.91
N GLU A 239 17.27 14.86 23.33
CA GLU A 239 17.37 14.68 21.89
C GLU A 239 16.13 13.97 21.33
N LEU A 240 15.66 12.91 21.96
CA LEU A 240 14.44 12.21 21.54
C LEU A 240 13.21 13.11 21.68
N LEU A 241 13.08 13.86 22.76
CA LEU A 241 12.01 14.85 22.93
C LEU A 241 12.02 15.90 21.82
N ARG A 242 13.22 16.39 21.45
CA ARG A 242 13.38 17.34 20.33
C ARG A 242 12.95 16.72 18.99
N TYR A 243 13.38 15.49 18.71
CA TYR A 243 13.00 14.80 17.46
C TYR A 243 11.49 14.60 17.38
N HIS A 244 10.91 14.11 18.48
CA HIS A 244 9.47 13.90 18.55
C HIS A 244 8.67 15.20 18.33
N ALA A 245 9.09 16.31 18.93
CA ALA A 245 8.45 17.60 18.73
C ALA A 245 8.52 18.08 17.26
N LEU A 246 9.68 17.93 16.60
CA LEU A 246 9.84 18.28 15.19
C LEU A 246 9.00 17.39 14.27
N VAL A 247 8.96 16.09 14.53
CA VAL A 247 8.17 15.15 13.74
C VAL A 247 6.67 15.42 13.93
N ALA A 248 6.22 15.70 15.14
CA ALA A 248 4.81 16.06 15.40
C ALA A 248 4.42 17.37 14.69
N GLU A 249 5.29 18.39 14.73
CA GLU A 249 5.06 19.65 14.00
C GLU A 249 5.05 19.42 12.48
N ALA A 250 5.94 18.58 11.95
CA ALA A 250 5.98 18.25 10.53
C ALA A 250 4.70 17.50 10.09
N LEU A 251 4.20 16.58 10.90
CA LEU A 251 2.94 15.87 10.66
C LEU A 251 1.75 16.85 10.65
N GLU A 252 1.65 17.73 11.64
CA GLU A 252 0.59 18.74 11.72
C GLU A 252 0.59 19.66 10.50
N ARG A 253 1.77 20.19 10.11
CA ARG A 253 1.90 21.11 8.97
C ARG A 253 1.59 20.42 7.63
N SER A 254 2.05 19.20 7.44
CA SER A 254 1.78 18.44 6.22
C SER A 254 0.29 18.04 6.11
N THR A 255 -0.32 17.64 7.22
CA THR A 255 -1.77 17.36 7.28
C THR A 255 -2.59 18.60 6.93
N ALA A 256 -2.25 19.76 7.48
CA ALA A 256 -2.90 21.01 7.17
C ALA A 256 -2.71 21.49 5.72
N ALA A 257 -1.63 21.07 5.08
CA ALA A 257 -1.33 21.39 3.68
C ALA A 257 -2.02 20.43 2.69
N ALA A 258 -2.40 19.21 3.11
CA ALA A 258 -3.02 18.22 2.25
C ALA A 258 -4.46 18.59 1.88
N GLY A 259 -4.79 18.44 0.60
CA GLY A 259 -6.15 18.70 0.11
C GLY A 259 -6.25 18.48 -1.40
N PRO A 260 -7.49 18.49 -1.94
CA PRO A 260 -7.71 18.23 -3.36
C PRO A 260 -7.04 19.29 -4.23
N GLY A 261 -6.31 18.83 -5.28
CA GLY A 261 -5.59 19.69 -6.22
C GLY A 261 -4.23 20.19 -5.71
N VAL A 262 -3.87 19.95 -4.45
CA VAL A 262 -2.56 20.33 -3.91
C VAL A 262 -1.48 19.41 -4.48
N PRO A 263 -0.36 19.93 -5.01
CA PRO A 263 0.75 19.10 -5.46
C PRO A 263 1.38 18.31 -4.30
N CYS A 264 1.72 17.04 -4.53
CA CYS A 264 2.42 16.20 -3.55
C CYS A 264 3.72 16.84 -3.05
N SER A 265 4.44 17.54 -3.94
CA SER A 265 5.65 18.32 -3.61
C SER A 265 5.39 19.43 -2.59
N ALA A 266 4.22 20.07 -2.62
CA ALA A 266 3.86 21.13 -1.67
C ALA A 266 3.55 20.55 -0.29
N VAL A 267 2.88 19.40 -0.21
CA VAL A 267 2.62 18.70 1.05
C VAL A 267 3.94 18.21 1.67
N PHE A 268 4.83 17.63 0.86
CA PHE A 268 6.19 17.27 1.28
C PHE A 268 6.97 18.47 1.79
N ALA A 269 6.91 19.61 1.07
CA ALA A 269 7.63 20.84 1.43
C ALA A 269 7.19 21.36 2.81
N ALA A 270 5.92 21.27 3.16
CA ALA A 270 5.39 21.69 4.46
C ALA A 270 6.04 20.94 5.64
N ALA A 271 6.30 19.63 5.48
CA ALA A 271 7.03 18.83 6.46
C ALA A 271 8.55 19.10 6.41
N ALA A 272 9.13 19.16 5.21
CA ALA A 272 10.57 19.37 5.03
C ALA A 272 11.05 20.70 5.62
N ASP A 273 10.25 21.77 5.50
CA ASP A 273 10.56 23.09 6.06
C ASP A 273 10.82 23.05 7.58
N VAL A 274 10.10 22.21 8.33
CA VAL A 274 10.30 22.04 9.78
C VAL A 274 11.71 21.52 10.07
N PHE A 275 12.10 20.48 9.38
CA PHE A 275 13.42 19.86 9.57
C PHE A 275 14.56 20.76 9.11
N GLU A 276 14.42 21.44 7.96
CA GLU A 276 15.42 22.35 7.42
C GLU A 276 15.64 23.57 8.32
N GLN A 277 14.57 24.14 8.88
CA GLN A 277 14.67 25.23 9.87
C GLN A 277 15.36 24.80 11.15
N ALA A 278 15.25 23.53 11.53
CA ALA A 278 15.95 22.93 12.67
C ALA A 278 17.39 22.50 12.34
N GLY A 279 17.86 22.69 11.10
CA GLY A 279 19.21 22.38 10.63
C GLY A 279 19.43 20.92 10.21
N PHE A 280 18.35 20.17 9.93
CA PHE A 280 18.43 18.80 9.43
C PHE A 280 18.35 18.78 7.90
N PRO A 281 19.14 17.93 7.22
CA PRO A 281 19.01 17.73 5.78
C PRO A 281 17.72 16.97 5.42
N THR A 282 17.23 17.21 4.20
CA THR A 282 16.06 16.57 3.61
C THR A 282 16.37 16.15 2.17
N LEU A 283 15.47 15.39 1.54
CA LEU A 283 15.59 15.07 0.11
C LEU A 283 15.68 16.32 -0.78
N ARG A 284 15.12 17.45 -0.31
CA ARG A 284 15.13 18.73 -1.04
C ARG A 284 16.49 19.43 -0.99
N THR A 285 17.22 19.27 0.12
CA THR A 285 18.50 19.96 0.36
C THR A 285 19.72 19.11 0.05
N LYS A 286 19.56 17.81 -0.17
CA LYS A 286 20.67 16.91 -0.50
C LYS A 286 21.27 17.21 -1.87
N LYS A 287 22.57 16.98 -2.05
CA LYS A 287 23.22 17.00 -3.35
C LYS A 287 22.81 15.78 -4.19
N PRO A 288 22.84 15.84 -5.54
CA PRO A 288 22.41 14.74 -6.39
C PRO A 288 23.06 13.39 -6.09
N GLU A 289 24.37 13.38 -5.78
CA GLU A 289 25.13 12.16 -5.49
C GLU A 289 25.17 11.79 -4.00
N GLU A 290 24.53 12.59 -3.14
CA GLU A 290 24.54 12.39 -1.70
C GLU A 290 23.53 11.34 -1.29
N VAL A 291 23.95 10.40 -0.44
CA VAL A 291 23.04 9.53 0.30
C VAL A 291 22.93 10.12 1.70
N LEU A 292 21.73 10.54 2.06
CA LEU A 292 21.49 11.06 3.41
C LEU A 292 21.56 9.92 4.41
N ASP A 293 22.28 10.13 5.50
CA ASP A 293 22.38 9.21 6.65
C ASP A 293 21.69 9.74 7.90
N ARG A 294 21.24 10.99 7.89
CA ARG A 294 20.58 11.65 9.04
C ARG A 294 19.56 12.69 8.55
N GLY A 295 18.65 13.07 9.44
CA GLY A 295 17.59 14.03 9.15
C GLY A 295 16.34 13.37 8.59
N PHE A 296 15.64 14.02 7.68
CA PHE A 296 14.47 13.49 7.01
C PHE A 296 14.87 12.81 5.70
N LEU A 297 15.01 11.47 5.74
CA LEU A 297 15.74 10.67 4.73
C LEU A 297 14.87 10.21 3.55
N HIS A 298 13.54 10.22 3.69
CA HIS A 298 12.59 9.62 2.76
C HIS A 298 11.51 10.60 2.30
N GLY A 299 10.62 10.16 1.44
CA GLY A 299 9.41 10.91 1.10
C GLY A 299 8.52 11.11 2.31
N LEU A 300 7.55 12.01 2.21
CA LEU A 300 6.61 12.26 3.30
C LEU A 300 5.59 11.12 3.43
N GLY A 301 5.35 10.36 2.36
CA GLY A 301 4.37 9.30 2.36
C GLY A 301 4.00 8.84 0.95
N HIS A 302 2.97 8.03 0.89
CA HIS A 302 2.49 7.35 -0.32
C HIS A 302 0.98 7.11 -0.26
N GLY A 303 0.41 6.72 -1.38
CA GLY A 303 -0.95 6.19 -1.42
C GLY A 303 -1.03 4.82 -0.76
N VAL A 304 -2.15 4.54 -0.11
CA VAL A 304 -2.47 3.25 0.52
C VAL A 304 -3.79 2.73 -0.04
N GLY A 305 -3.83 1.45 -0.36
CA GLY A 305 -5.01 0.80 -0.88
C GLY A 305 -4.81 -0.70 -1.04
N LEU A 306 -4.93 -1.19 -2.27
CA LEU A 306 -4.69 -2.60 -2.59
C LEU A 306 -3.20 -2.99 -2.55
N GLU A 307 -2.32 -2.01 -2.53
CA GLU A 307 -0.91 -2.14 -2.19
C GLU A 307 -0.60 -1.24 -1.00
N ILE A 308 0.41 -1.62 -0.20
CA ILE A 308 0.89 -0.77 0.89
C ILE A 308 1.47 0.52 0.33
N HIS A 309 2.25 0.43 -0.75
CA HIS A 309 2.80 1.56 -1.47
C HIS A 309 2.18 1.65 -2.87
N GLU A 310 1.29 2.60 -3.07
CA GLU A 310 0.73 2.92 -4.39
C GLU A 310 0.73 4.43 -4.64
N ALA A 311 0.40 4.86 -5.85
CA ALA A 311 0.27 6.29 -6.15
C ALA A 311 -0.89 6.94 -5.35
N PRO A 312 -0.77 8.23 -4.96
CA PRO A 312 0.33 9.15 -5.25
C PRO A 312 1.52 9.00 -4.27
N TYR A 313 2.72 9.44 -4.67
CA TYR A 313 3.89 9.50 -3.79
C TYR A 313 4.18 10.93 -3.35
N LEU A 314 4.22 11.17 -2.05
CA LEU A 314 4.41 12.49 -1.46
C LEU A 314 5.90 12.82 -1.31
N HIS A 315 6.51 13.26 -2.41
CA HIS A 315 7.92 13.67 -2.45
C HIS A 315 8.12 14.91 -3.36
N LEU A 316 9.11 14.90 -4.24
CA LEU A 316 9.45 16.05 -5.09
C LEU A 316 8.61 16.16 -6.38
N ALA A 317 7.71 15.22 -6.65
CA ALA A 317 6.86 15.26 -7.84
C ALA A 317 5.63 16.16 -7.65
N ASP A 318 5.22 16.82 -8.73
CA ASP A 318 4.11 17.78 -8.73
C ASP A 318 2.75 17.14 -9.05
N ASP A 319 2.59 15.83 -8.87
CA ASP A 319 1.29 15.17 -9.01
C ASP A 319 0.29 15.75 -8.02
N PRO A 320 -0.89 16.21 -8.46
CA PRO A 320 -1.89 16.74 -7.54
C PRO A 320 -2.57 15.62 -6.77
N LEU A 321 -2.90 15.87 -5.51
CA LEU A 321 -3.80 15.04 -4.73
C LEU A 321 -5.22 15.12 -5.33
N LEU A 322 -5.89 13.98 -5.42
CA LEU A 322 -7.23 13.86 -5.98
C LEU A 322 -8.23 13.40 -4.92
N PRO A 323 -9.49 13.84 -5.00
CA PRO A 323 -10.54 13.27 -4.16
C PRO A 323 -10.60 11.74 -4.32
N GLY A 324 -10.64 11.03 -3.20
CA GLY A 324 -10.58 9.57 -3.15
C GLY A 324 -9.19 8.98 -2.94
N ASP A 325 -8.11 9.77 -3.03
CA ASP A 325 -6.79 9.31 -2.59
C ASP A 325 -6.82 9.04 -1.08
N VAL A 326 -6.26 7.90 -0.67
CA VAL A 326 -5.88 7.63 0.72
C VAL A 326 -4.37 7.64 0.77
N ILE A 327 -3.79 8.45 1.63
CA ILE A 327 -2.36 8.71 1.70
C ILE A 327 -1.83 8.52 3.11
N THR A 328 -0.55 8.13 3.25
CA THR A 328 0.21 8.26 4.50
C THR A 328 0.81 9.65 4.61
N LEU A 329 0.98 10.11 5.85
CA LEU A 329 1.74 11.28 6.24
C LEU A 329 2.67 10.82 7.36
N GLU A 330 3.94 10.56 7.05
CA GLU A 330 4.88 9.84 7.91
C GLU A 330 6.23 10.56 8.07
N PRO A 331 6.25 11.83 8.48
CA PRO A 331 7.54 12.49 8.71
C PRO A 331 8.39 11.74 9.73
N GLY A 332 9.68 11.65 9.47
CA GLY A 332 10.64 11.00 10.35
C GLY A 332 11.97 11.74 10.40
N CYS A 333 12.66 11.65 11.55
CA CYS A 333 13.99 12.23 11.74
C CYS A 333 14.91 11.21 12.41
N TYR A 334 16.06 10.96 11.79
CA TYR A 334 16.94 9.86 12.16
C TYR A 334 18.40 10.30 12.27
N ARG A 335 19.20 9.55 13.07
CA ARG A 335 20.64 9.73 13.18
C ARG A 335 21.33 8.41 13.51
N PRO A 336 22.37 7.98 12.77
CA PRO A 336 23.18 6.81 13.07
C PRO A 336 23.73 6.84 14.49
N GLY A 337 23.69 5.68 15.15
CA GLY A 337 24.17 5.50 16.52
C GLY A 337 23.23 6.02 17.61
N PHE A 338 22.18 6.77 17.24
CA PHE A 338 21.15 7.23 18.17
C PHE A 338 19.82 6.50 17.93
N GLY A 339 19.35 6.51 16.70
CA GLY A 339 18.01 6.06 16.32
C GLY A 339 17.22 7.16 15.61
N GLY A 340 16.01 7.41 16.05
CA GLY A 340 15.15 8.41 15.42
C GLY A 340 13.73 8.42 15.97
N CYS A 341 12.86 9.14 15.25
CA CYS A 341 11.43 9.23 15.55
C CYS A 341 10.67 9.25 14.23
N ARG A 342 9.56 8.51 14.12
CA ARG A 342 8.56 8.59 13.07
C ARG A 342 7.17 8.59 13.70
N LEU A 343 6.31 9.45 13.21
CA LEU A 343 4.87 9.45 13.47
C LEU A 343 4.16 9.40 12.13
N GLU A 344 3.12 8.63 12.04
CA GLU A 344 2.40 8.44 10.79
C GLU A 344 0.91 8.32 11.02
N ASP A 345 0.17 9.03 10.20
CA ASP A 345 -1.27 8.91 10.07
C ASP A 345 -1.65 8.64 8.62
N ILE A 346 -2.78 7.99 8.42
CA ILE A 346 -3.41 7.93 7.11
C ILE A 346 -4.54 8.95 7.00
N ALA A 347 -4.70 9.50 5.80
CA ALA A 347 -5.69 10.50 5.51
C ALA A 347 -6.39 10.25 4.17
N LEU A 348 -7.69 10.50 4.13
CA LEU A 348 -8.52 10.48 2.92
C LEU A 348 -8.64 11.91 2.37
N ILE A 349 -8.28 12.09 1.11
CA ILE A 349 -8.55 13.34 0.39
C ILE A 349 -10.01 13.33 -0.03
N THR A 350 -10.76 14.32 0.47
CA THR A 350 -12.17 14.52 0.17
C THR A 350 -12.35 15.60 -0.90
N GLU A 351 -13.58 15.87 -1.33
CA GLU A 351 -13.87 16.98 -2.25
C GLU A 351 -13.49 18.36 -1.67
N ASP A 352 -13.55 18.49 -0.33
CA ASP A 352 -13.42 19.78 0.36
C ASP A 352 -12.12 19.89 1.21
N GLY A 353 -11.32 18.83 1.32
CA GLY A 353 -10.13 18.86 2.18
C GLY A 353 -9.47 17.50 2.43
N CYS A 354 -8.99 17.33 3.66
CA CYS A 354 -8.27 16.12 4.12
C CYS A 354 -8.92 15.62 5.42
N GLU A 355 -9.35 14.35 5.42
CA GLU A 355 -9.89 13.67 6.60
C GLU A 355 -8.85 12.70 7.15
N VAL A 356 -8.31 12.94 8.35
CA VAL A 356 -7.43 12.00 9.03
C VAL A 356 -8.25 10.81 9.50
N LEU A 357 -7.81 9.60 9.13
CA LEU A 357 -8.48 8.34 9.47
C LEU A 357 -7.93 7.69 10.73
N THR A 358 -6.75 8.11 11.17
CA THR A 358 -6.06 7.62 12.38
C THR A 358 -6.58 8.36 13.60
N ASP A 359 -7.08 7.65 14.61
CA ASP A 359 -7.53 8.20 15.90
C ASP A 359 -6.70 7.59 17.03
N TYR A 360 -5.45 8.03 17.17
CA TYR A 360 -4.54 7.51 18.17
C TYR A 360 -3.52 8.56 18.65
N ARG A 361 -3.20 8.52 19.93
CA ARG A 361 -2.30 9.44 20.59
C ARG A 361 -0.85 9.36 20.09
N TYR A 362 -0.09 10.44 20.30
CA TYR A 362 1.30 10.58 19.85
C TYR A 362 2.34 10.53 21.00
N ASP A 363 1.93 10.39 22.27
CA ASP A 363 2.81 10.41 23.41
C ASP A 363 3.85 9.27 23.40
N LEU A 364 5.08 9.58 23.81
CA LEU A 364 6.20 8.62 23.88
C LEU A 364 6.03 7.57 24.98
N ALA A 365 5.29 7.86 26.02
CA ALA A 365 5.11 6.93 27.13
C ALA A 365 4.26 5.73 26.71
N PRO A 366 4.70 4.49 26.97
CA PRO A 366 3.92 3.31 26.67
C PRO A 366 2.74 3.08 27.63
#